data_b5589707227b209dc66580c93f1eeafa
#
_entry.id   b5589707227b209dc66580c93f1eeafa
#
_cell.length_a   1.000
_cell.length_b   1.000
_cell.length_c   1.000
_cell.angle_alpha   90.00
_cell.angle_beta   90.00
_cell.angle_gamma   90.00
#
_symmetry.space_group_name_H-M   'P 1'
#
loop_
_entity.id
_entity.type
_entity.pdbx_description
1 polymer ?
#
loop_
_entity_poly.entity_id
_entity_poly.type
_entity_poly.pdbx_seq_one_letter_code
_entity_poly.pdbx_strand_id
1 'polypeptide(L)'
;MKFGVMYELSVPRPFVDGIEQTVIENALEQIRLADELGFDTAWAVEHHFLEEYSHCSAPELFLTAAAVQTQRIRVGHSAVVCVPEMNHPIRVAERAAFLDILSGGRLEFGTARSSTWTELGGFQSNPDATKKDWDEYVRVLPRMWSEERFSYTGSCFSMPHRAILPKPIQKPHPPMWVTVTSPGTELDAADRGLGCLGVAASSFEEQERRTKEYHARIQVCDPVGAVNDQVSTLNFLYCHEDLRTGAERGMQMLGNFGLLNSHLLFTREVYPTRAYATLGNLAPGKGRKSEKGSPGDSFGIPDGMCIGDPRQIISAIKEWESIGVDQVNFMLNAAEILPQEQVLASLRLFAQEVLPSFPREQAG
;
A
#
# COMPACT_ATOMS: atom_id res chain seq x y z
N MET A 1 3.12 11.39 -13.00
CA MET A 1 2.26 10.78 -11.92
C MET A 1 1.91 9.35 -12.31
N LYS A 2 2.06 8.38 -11.37
CA LYS A 2 1.63 6.99 -11.51
C LYS A 2 0.33 6.75 -10.73
N PHE A 3 -0.44 5.74 -11.14
CA PHE A 3 -1.71 5.38 -10.51
C PHE A 3 -1.77 3.90 -10.19
N GLY A 4 -2.03 3.57 -8.92
CA GLY A 4 -2.23 2.20 -8.49
C GLY A 4 -3.62 1.97 -7.92
N VAL A 5 -3.99 0.69 -7.82
CA VAL A 5 -5.16 0.22 -7.06
C VAL A 5 -4.69 -0.59 -5.87
N MET A 6 -5.38 -0.52 -4.73
CA MET A 6 -4.95 -1.13 -3.48
C MET A 6 -6.07 -1.91 -2.81
N TYR A 7 -5.74 -3.08 -2.29
CA TYR A 7 -6.70 -4.06 -1.77
C TYR A 7 -6.36 -4.49 -0.35
N GLU A 8 -7.33 -4.24 0.54
CA GLU A 8 -7.39 -4.82 1.88
C GLU A 8 -8.13 -6.17 1.87
N LEU A 9 -8.94 -6.44 0.84
CA LEU A 9 -9.91 -7.53 0.78
C LEU A 9 -10.82 -7.52 2.02
N SER A 10 -11.39 -6.35 2.31
CA SER A 10 -12.31 -6.17 3.44
C SER A 10 -13.61 -6.93 3.19
N VAL A 11 -14.08 -7.69 4.17
CA VAL A 11 -15.27 -8.54 4.07
C VAL A 11 -16.37 -8.02 5.00
N PRO A 12 -17.56 -7.66 4.49
CA PRO A 12 -18.63 -7.11 5.33
C PRO A 12 -19.27 -8.19 6.19
N ARG A 13 -19.75 -7.81 7.39
CA ARG A 13 -20.64 -8.67 8.18
C ARG A 13 -22.10 -8.54 7.73
N PRO A 14 -22.93 -9.61 7.91
CA PRO A 14 -22.54 -10.93 8.39
C PRO A 14 -21.71 -11.71 7.36
N PHE A 15 -20.80 -12.56 7.82
CA PHE A 15 -20.03 -13.45 6.93
C PHE A 15 -20.97 -14.54 6.40
N VAL A 16 -21.53 -14.28 5.22
CA VAL A 16 -22.41 -15.23 4.53
C VAL A 16 -21.58 -16.15 3.62
N ASP A 17 -22.10 -17.33 3.35
CA ASP A 17 -21.44 -18.30 2.47
C ASP A 17 -21.09 -17.68 1.11
N GLY A 18 -19.84 -17.81 0.69
CA GLY A 18 -19.33 -17.32 -0.59
C GLY A 18 -18.96 -15.83 -0.62
N ILE A 19 -19.13 -15.08 0.47
CA ILE A 19 -18.81 -13.63 0.48
C ILE A 19 -17.32 -13.37 0.23
N GLU A 20 -16.42 -14.16 0.80
CA GLU A 20 -14.97 -14.03 0.58
C GLU A 20 -14.60 -14.29 -0.88
N GLN A 21 -15.21 -15.31 -1.49
CA GLN A 21 -15.03 -15.58 -2.91
C GLN A 21 -15.46 -14.40 -3.75
N THR A 22 -16.64 -13.83 -3.47
CA THR A 22 -17.15 -12.64 -4.17
C THR A 22 -16.20 -11.45 -4.06
N VAL A 23 -15.70 -11.15 -2.86
CA VAL A 23 -14.73 -10.06 -2.63
C VAL A 23 -13.46 -10.25 -3.45
N ILE A 24 -12.91 -11.48 -3.46
CA ILE A 24 -11.69 -11.79 -4.21
C ILE A 24 -11.94 -11.71 -5.72
N GLU A 25 -13.05 -12.25 -6.21
CA GLU A 25 -13.40 -12.21 -7.63
C GLU A 25 -13.64 -10.77 -8.12
N ASN A 26 -14.35 -9.94 -7.35
CA ASN A 26 -14.53 -8.51 -7.62
C ASN A 26 -13.19 -7.78 -7.70
N ALA A 27 -12.29 -8.01 -6.74
CA ALA A 27 -10.98 -7.39 -6.74
C ALA A 27 -10.14 -7.81 -7.96
N LEU A 28 -10.14 -9.09 -8.34
CA LEU A 28 -9.45 -9.56 -9.54
C LEU A 28 -10.04 -8.99 -10.84
N GLU A 29 -11.36 -8.81 -10.91
CA GLU A 29 -12.02 -8.15 -12.04
C GLU A 29 -11.60 -6.66 -12.14
N GLN A 30 -11.56 -5.96 -11.00
CA GLN A 30 -11.09 -4.57 -10.95
C GLN A 30 -9.63 -4.46 -11.41
N ILE A 31 -8.75 -5.40 -11.01
CA ILE A 31 -7.34 -5.40 -11.44
C ILE A 31 -7.22 -5.65 -12.95
N ARG A 32 -7.99 -6.59 -13.52
CA ARG A 32 -7.99 -6.81 -14.98
C ARG A 32 -8.39 -5.55 -15.73
N LEU A 33 -9.48 -4.91 -15.26
CA LEU A 33 -9.92 -3.64 -15.85
C LEU A 33 -8.87 -2.54 -15.69
N ALA A 34 -8.25 -2.43 -14.52
CA ALA A 34 -7.17 -1.46 -14.28
C ALA A 34 -5.98 -1.68 -15.22
N ASP A 35 -5.60 -2.95 -15.49
CA ASP A 35 -4.56 -3.28 -16.49
C ASP A 35 -4.96 -2.81 -17.90
N GLU A 36 -6.20 -3.09 -18.32
CA GLU A 36 -6.73 -2.66 -19.62
C GLU A 36 -6.76 -1.14 -19.77
N LEU A 37 -7.15 -0.44 -18.70
CA LEU A 37 -7.25 1.00 -18.65
C LEU A 37 -5.90 1.71 -18.48
N GLY A 38 -4.85 0.97 -18.14
CA GLY A 38 -3.50 1.50 -18.08
C GLY A 38 -3.10 2.01 -16.69
N PHE A 39 -3.63 1.51 -15.59
CA PHE A 39 -3.07 1.73 -14.27
C PHE A 39 -1.68 1.08 -14.14
N ASP A 40 -0.87 1.60 -13.22
CA ASP A 40 0.55 1.22 -13.11
C ASP A 40 0.77 0.03 -12.19
N THR A 41 0.07 -0.05 -11.04
CA THR A 41 0.32 -1.07 -10.03
C THR A 41 -0.95 -1.52 -9.32
N ALA A 42 -1.07 -2.81 -9.05
CA ALA A 42 -2.06 -3.40 -8.14
C ALA A 42 -1.34 -3.84 -6.86
N TRP A 43 -1.74 -3.25 -5.72
CA TRP A 43 -1.15 -3.49 -4.42
C TRP A 43 -2.06 -4.34 -3.54
N ALA A 44 -1.49 -5.22 -2.74
CA ALA A 44 -2.21 -5.98 -1.73
C ALA A 44 -1.49 -5.92 -0.38
N VAL A 45 -2.24 -5.74 0.69
CA VAL A 45 -1.74 -5.75 2.07
C VAL A 45 -1.50 -7.17 2.58
N GLU A 46 -0.82 -7.31 3.71
CA GLU A 46 -0.81 -8.52 4.52
C GLU A 46 -1.36 -8.19 5.90
N HIS A 47 -2.51 -8.77 6.23
CA HIS A 47 -3.14 -8.63 7.53
C HIS A 47 -3.69 -9.96 8.06
N HIS A 48 -3.69 -10.09 9.39
CA HIS A 48 -4.12 -11.29 10.08
C HIS A 48 -5.07 -10.94 11.23
N PHE A 49 -6.12 -11.76 11.41
CA PHE A 49 -7.08 -11.66 12.53
C PHE A 49 -7.92 -10.37 12.55
N LEU A 50 -7.87 -9.55 11.51
CA LEU A 50 -8.56 -8.27 11.43
C LEU A 50 -9.93 -8.41 10.74
N GLU A 51 -10.73 -9.30 11.24
CA GLU A 51 -12.10 -9.66 10.85
C GLU A 51 -12.66 -8.91 9.61
N GLU A 52 -13.50 -7.86 9.80
CA GLU A 52 -14.10 -7.15 8.65
C GLU A 52 -13.09 -6.27 7.88
N TYR A 53 -11.96 -5.95 8.50
CA TYR A 53 -11.00 -5.01 7.91
C TYR A 53 -10.23 -5.65 6.76
N SER A 54 -9.69 -6.86 6.95
CA SER A 54 -8.88 -7.49 5.91
C SER A 54 -8.85 -9.01 6.02
N HIS A 55 -9.17 -9.69 4.92
CA HIS A 55 -8.97 -11.13 4.74
C HIS A 55 -7.75 -11.45 3.86
N CYS A 56 -6.88 -10.46 3.58
CA CYS A 56 -5.67 -10.62 2.78
C CYS A 56 -4.50 -11.17 3.62
N SER A 57 -4.58 -12.43 4.00
CA SER A 57 -3.57 -13.10 4.84
C SER A 57 -2.43 -13.74 4.06
N ALA A 58 -2.56 -13.86 2.74
CA ALA A 58 -1.55 -14.43 1.84
C ALA A 58 -1.50 -13.62 0.55
N PRO A 59 -0.98 -12.37 0.60
CA PRO A 59 -0.99 -11.46 -0.55
C PRO A 59 -0.28 -12.04 -1.78
N GLU A 60 0.75 -12.86 -1.60
CA GLU A 60 1.45 -13.48 -2.72
C GLU A 60 0.57 -14.41 -3.55
N LEU A 61 -0.45 -15.05 -2.96
CA LEU A 61 -1.39 -15.90 -3.70
C LEU A 61 -2.36 -15.05 -4.51
N PHE A 62 -2.92 -13.99 -3.91
CA PHE A 62 -3.80 -13.05 -4.58
C PHE A 62 -3.07 -12.32 -5.72
N LEU A 63 -1.87 -11.79 -5.45
CA LEU A 63 -1.05 -11.11 -6.45
C LEU A 63 -0.59 -12.04 -7.57
N THR A 64 -0.36 -13.34 -7.29
CA THR A 64 -0.09 -14.34 -8.34
C THR A 64 -1.31 -14.49 -9.24
N ALA A 65 -2.51 -14.63 -8.67
CA ALA A 65 -3.74 -14.72 -9.45
C ALA A 65 -3.96 -13.46 -10.31
N ALA A 66 -3.67 -12.27 -9.79
CA ALA A 66 -3.71 -11.02 -10.54
C ALA A 66 -2.64 -11.00 -11.67
N ALA A 67 -1.41 -11.38 -11.36
CA ALA A 67 -0.30 -11.35 -12.31
C ALA A 67 -0.53 -12.22 -13.54
N VAL A 68 -1.09 -13.44 -13.36
CA VAL A 68 -1.34 -14.37 -14.49
C VAL A 68 -2.56 -13.97 -15.33
N GLN A 69 -3.42 -13.08 -14.82
CA GLN A 69 -4.60 -12.57 -15.53
C GLN A 69 -4.37 -11.22 -16.20
N THR A 70 -3.19 -10.62 -16.05
CA THR A 70 -2.85 -9.26 -16.53
C THR A 70 -1.54 -9.28 -17.34
N GLN A 71 -1.29 -8.18 -18.11
CA GLN A 71 -0.15 -8.14 -19.02
C GLN A 71 0.85 -7.02 -18.67
N ARG A 72 0.40 -5.88 -18.13
CA ARG A 72 1.20 -4.66 -17.97
C ARG A 72 1.29 -4.19 -16.54
N ILE A 73 0.14 -4.20 -15.83
CA ILE A 73 0.06 -3.72 -14.45
C ILE A 73 1.07 -4.46 -13.57
N ARG A 74 1.83 -3.71 -12.79
CA ARG A 74 2.75 -4.29 -11.80
C ARG A 74 1.95 -4.82 -10.62
N VAL A 75 2.49 -5.79 -9.91
CA VAL A 75 1.86 -6.37 -8.71
C VAL A 75 2.75 -6.10 -7.51
N GLY A 76 2.18 -5.56 -6.45
CA GLY A 76 2.94 -5.05 -5.33
C GLY A 76 2.44 -5.52 -3.96
N HIS A 77 3.37 -5.88 -3.08
CA HIS A 77 3.06 -6.05 -1.67
C HIS A 77 2.99 -4.69 -0.98
N SER A 78 1.91 -4.45 -0.25
CA SER A 78 1.74 -3.20 0.52
C SER A 78 1.28 -3.47 1.98
N ALA A 79 1.99 -4.31 2.74
CA ALA A 79 3.30 -4.87 2.48
C ALA A 79 3.46 -6.26 3.12
N VAL A 80 4.55 -6.94 2.84
CA VAL A 80 4.91 -8.16 3.59
C VAL A 80 5.32 -7.78 5.01
N VAL A 81 4.75 -8.45 6.01
CA VAL A 81 5.10 -8.24 7.42
C VAL A 81 6.44 -8.93 7.72
N CYS A 82 7.49 -8.11 7.87
CA CYS A 82 8.86 -8.56 8.13
C CYS A 82 9.10 -8.81 9.63
N VAL A 83 8.40 -9.80 10.17
CA VAL A 83 8.49 -10.28 11.56
C VAL A 83 8.71 -11.79 11.53
N PRO A 84 9.76 -12.33 12.18
CA PRO A 84 10.18 -13.72 12.02
C PRO A 84 9.13 -14.77 12.35
N GLU A 85 8.28 -14.50 13.33
CA GLU A 85 7.20 -15.41 13.75
C GLU A 85 6.06 -15.50 12.72
N MET A 86 5.90 -14.46 11.89
CA MET A 86 4.89 -14.42 10.81
C MET A 86 5.50 -14.92 9.50
N ASN A 87 6.68 -14.38 9.14
CA ASN A 87 7.31 -14.63 7.86
C ASN A 87 8.82 -14.86 8.01
N HIS A 88 9.31 -16.06 7.81
CA HIS A 88 10.74 -16.33 7.85
C HIS A 88 11.48 -15.67 6.65
N PRO A 89 12.61 -14.93 6.83
CA PRO A 89 13.28 -14.18 5.75
C PRO A 89 13.57 -14.99 4.49
N ILE A 90 14.02 -16.24 4.64
CA ILE A 90 14.28 -17.15 3.50
C ILE A 90 13.00 -17.37 2.71
N ARG A 91 11.87 -17.66 3.39
CA ARG A 91 10.58 -17.91 2.73
C ARG A 91 10.06 -16.66 2.02
N VAL A 92 10.28 -15.48 2.61
CA VAL A 92 9.97 -14.19 1.98
C VAL A 92 10.76 -14.02 0.68
N ALA A 93 12.08 -14.25 0.72
CA ALA A 93 12.94 -14.13 -0.46
C ALA A 93 12.53 -15.09 -1.59
N GLU A 94 12.23 -16.36 -1.25
CA GLU A 94 11.81 -17.38 -2.23
C GLU A 94 10.46 -17.03 -2.87
N ARG A 95 9.44 -16.68 -2.06
CA ARG A 95 8.08 -16.34 -2.55
C ARG A 95 8.09 -15.09 -3.42
N ALA A 96 8.82 -14.05 -3.01
CA ALA A 96 8.95 -12.81 -3.78
C ALA A 96 9.63 -13.07 -5.14
N ALA A 97 10.73 -13.82 -5.15
CA ALA A 97 11.40 -14.20 -6.41
C ALA A 97 10.50 -15.04 -7.32
N PHE A 98 9.69 -15.92 -6.73
CA PHE A 98 8.75 -16.75 -7.49
C PHE A 98 7.64 -15.89 -8.13
N LEU A 99 7.08 -14.94 -7.37
CA LEU A 99 6.07 -14.00 -7.89
C LEU A 99 6.67 -13.07 -8.96
N ASP A 100 7.92 -12.63 -8.80
CA ASP A 100 8.61 -11.84 -9.81
C ASP A 100 8.73 -12.59 -11.15
N ILE A 101 9.07 -13.88 -11.09
CA ILE A 101 9.12 -14.74 -12.28
C ILE A 101 7.73 -14.92 -12.91
N LEU A 102 6.72 -15.25 -12.12
CA LEU A 102 5.36 -15.47 -12.61
C LEU A 102 4.71 -14.21 -13.19
N SER A 103 5.07 -13.05 -12.66
CA SER A 103 4.61 -11.76 -13.19
C SER A 103 5.42 -11.26 -14.40
N GLY A 104 6.51 -11.96 -14.79
CA GLY A 104 7.39 -11.49 -15.86
C GLY A 104 8.20 -10.26 -15.48
N GLY A 105 8.64 -10.14 -14.22
CA GLY A 105 9.44 -9.01 -13.72
C GLY A 105 8.61 -7.78 -13.35
N ARG A 106 7.35 -7.96 -12.98
CA ARG A 106 6.43 -6.88 -12.60
C ARG A 106 6.23 -6.74 -11.08
N LEU A 107 7.03 -7.39 -10.26
CA LEU A 107 6.92 -7.29 -8.80
C LEU A 107 7.41 -5.93 -8.30
N GLU A 108 6.63 -5.32 -7.39
CA GLU A 108 7.00 -4.28 -6.44
C GLU A 108 7.01 -4.87 -5.04
N PHE A 109 8.11 -4.77 -4.31
CA PHE A 109 8.25 -5.46 -3.04
C PHE A 109 8.18 -4.51 -1.84
N GLY A 110 7.02 -4.38 -1.24
CA GLY A 110 6.81 -3.58 -0.03
C GLY A 110 7.02 -4.37 1.26
N THR A 111 7.52 -3.69 2.28
CA THR A 111 7.83 -4.23 3.60
C THR A 111 7.14 -3.47 4.72
N ALA A 112 6.75 -4.15 5.79
CA ALA A 112 6.12 -3.58 6.98
C ALA A 112 6.55 -4.32 8.26
N ARG A 113 6.06 -3.81 9.42
CA ARG A 113 6.35 -4.40 10.75
C ARG A 113 5.10 -4.88 11.49
N SER A 114 3.93 -4.90 10.84
CA SER A 114 2.60 -4.89 11.46
C SER A 114 2.32 -3.59 12.24
N SER A 115 1.05 -3.26 12.38
CA SER A 115 0.59 -2.05 13.08
C SER A 115 -0.34 -2.35 14.27
N THR A 116 -0.69 -3.62 14.52
CA THR A 116 -1.68 -4.00 15.53
C THR A 116 -1.17 -5.03 16.53
N TRP A 117 -1.66 -4.92 17.77
CA TRP A 117 -1.42 -5.97 18.77
C TRP A 117 -2.22 -7.24 18.45
N THR A 118 -3.36 -7.12 17.78
CA THR A 118 -4.14 -8.28 17.33
C THR A 118 -3.29 -9.22 16.51
N GLU A 119 -2.51 -8.70 15.56
CA GLU A 119 -1.60 -9.49 14.72
C GLU A 119 -0.38 -9.95 15.50
N LEU A 120 0.38 -9.02 16.09
CA LEU A 120 1.61 -9.34 16.80
C LEU A 120 1.35 -10.29 17.98
N GLY A 121 0.29 -10.07 18.76
CA GLY A 121 -0.09 -10.94 19.87
C GLY A 121 -0.58 -12.31 19.40
N GLY A 122 -1.30 -12.36 18.28
CA GLY A 122 -1.77 -13.62 17.68
C GLY A 122 -0.63 -14.54 17.27
N PHE A 123 0.47 -13.97 16.75
CA PHE A 123 1.69 -14.69 16.42
C PHE A 123 2.72 -14.75 17.56
N GLN A 124 2.39 -14.21 18.72
CA GLN A 124 3.28 -14.15 19.89
C GLN A 124 4.60 -13.40 19.63
N SER A 125 4.57 -12.43 18.70
CA SER A 125 5.72 -11.64 18.33
C SER A 125 6.00 -10.53 19.35
N ASN A 126 7.28 -10.21 19.53
CA ASN A 126 7.69 -9.13 20.43
C ASN A 126 7.59 -7.76 19.73
N PRO A 127 6.64 -6.87 20.12
CA PRO A 127 6.48 -5.57 19.48
C PRO A 127 7.75 -4.68 19.54
N ASP A 128 8.54 -4.81 20.59
CA ASP A 128 9.76 -4.01 20.78
C ASP A 128 10.93 -4.46 19.87
N ALA A 129 10.87 -5.68 19.32
CA ALA A 129 11.86 -6.21 18.39
C ALA A 129 11.57 -5.83 16.93
N THR A 130 10.33 -5.55 16.56
CA THR A 130 9.87 -5.45 15.17
C THR A 130 10.65 -4.44 14.30
N LYS A 131 11.11 -3.32 14.86
CA LYS A 131 11.93 -2.35 14.10
C LYS A 131 13.31 -2.90 13.77
N LYS A 132 13.93 -3.60 14.70
CA LYS A 132 15.23 -4.23 14.52
C LYS A 132 15.14 -5.40 13.54
N ASP A 133 14.10 -6.21 13.67
CA ASP A 133 13.87 -7.35 12.79
C ASP A 133 13.62 -6.88 11.35
N TRP A 134 12.78 -5.87 11.15
CA TRP A 134 12.57 -5.26 9.84
C TRP A 134 13.86 -4.72 9.23
N ASP A 135 14.72 -4.03 10.01
CA ASP A 135 16.01 -3.54 9.51
C ASP A 135 16.90 -4.69 9.03
N GLU A 136 16.89 -5.82 9.76
CA GLU A 136 17.62 -7.01 9.36
C GLU A 136 17.09 -7.60 8.05
N TYR A 137 15.74 -7.66 7.89
CA TYR A 137 15.10 -8.13 6.64
C TYR A 137 15.51 -7.30 5.43
N VAL A 138 15.37 -5.98 5.50
CA VAL A 138 15.63 -5.13 4.33
C VAL A 138 17.10 -5.14 3.90
N ARG A 139 18.01 -5.47 4.81
CA ARG A 139 19.44 -5.61 4.52
C ARG A 139 19.79 -6.97 3.89
N VAL A 140 19.08 -8.03 4.26
CA VAL A 140 19.44 -9.38 3.78
C VAL A 140 18.71 -9.79 2.50
N LEU A 141 17.48 -9.30 2.28
CA LEU A 141 16.69 -9.68 1.11
C LEU A 141 17.39 -9.37 -0.22
N PRO A 142 17.93 -8.16 -0.48
CA PRO A 142 18.66 -7.87 -1.72
C PRO A 142 19.85 -8.81 -1.95
N ARG A 143 20.55 -9.18 -0.90
CA ARG A 143 21.67 -10.12 -0.95
C ARG A 143 21.20 -11.54 -1.27
N MET A 144 20.10 -11.99 -0.67
CA MET A 144 19.48 -13.28 -0.97
C MET A 144 19.07 -13.40 -2.43
N TRP A 145 18.64 -12.29 -3.06
CA TRP A 145 18.24 -12.28 -4.47
C TRP A 145 19.41 -12.16 -5.44
N SER A 146 20.50 -11.50 -5.06
CA SER A 146 21.63 -11.21 -5.96
C SER A 146 22.79 -12.20 -5.82
N GLU A 147 23.12 -12.65 -4.61
CA GLU A 147 24.22 -13.56 -4.36
C GLU A 147 23.89 -15.00 -4.82
N GLU A 148 24.81 -15.68 -5.51
CA GLU A 148 24.64 -17.07 -5.91
C GLU A 148 24.42 -17.99 -4.71
N ARG A 149 25.24 -17.79 -3.68
CA ARG A 149 25.17 -18.50 -2.39
C ARG A 149 25.29 -17.50 -1.27
N PHE A 150 24.46 -17.67 -0.26
CA PHE A 150 24.31 -16.76 0.86
C PHE A 150 24.53 -17.52 2.19
N SER A 151 25.17 -16.86 3.13
CA SER A 151 25.22 -17.28 4.54
C SER A 151 25.01 -16.06 5.43
N TYR A 152 24.42 -16.27 6.56
CA TYR A 152 24.12 -15.18 7.47
C TYR A 152 24.07 -15.64 8.93
N THR A 153 24.48 -14.75 9.83
CA THR A 153 24.29 -14.89 11.27
C THR A 153 23.81 -13.55 11.80
N GLY A 154 22.55 -13.47 12.17
CA GLY A 154 21.90 -12.27 12.67
C GLY A 154 21.13 -12.49 13.95
N SER A 155 20.29 -11.53 14.30
CA SER A 155 19.49 -11.56 15.51
C SER A 155 18.15 -12.27 15.32
N CYS A 156 17.50 -12.13 14.15
CA CYS A 156 16.21 -12.76 13.88
C CYS A 156 16.36 -14.11 13.20
N PHE A 157 17.47 -14.38 12.48
CA PHE A 157 17.73 -15.70 11.91
C PHE A 157 19.20 -15.93 11.64
N SER A 158 19.55 -17.21 11.38
CA SER A 158 20.87 -17.61 10.91
C SER A 158 20.72 -18.73 9.88
N MET A 159 21.59 -18.73 8.88
CA MET A 159 21.64 -19.82 7.91
C MET A 159 23.06 -20.13 7.45
N PRO A 160 23.39 -21.42 7.23
CA PRO A 160 24.66 -21.81 6.66
C PRO A 160 24.69 -21.48 5.15
N HIS A 161 25.88 -21.56 4.54
CA HIS A 161 26.09 -21.24 3.13
C HIS A 161 25.24 -22.11 2.20
N ARG A 162 24.21 -21.53 1.56
CA ARG A 162 23.23 -22.18 0.69
C ARG A 162 22.86 -21.28 -0.48
N ALA A 163 22.38 -21.88 -1.57
CA ALA A 163 21.68 -21.15 -2.64
C ALA A 163 20.22 -20.94 -2.21
N ILE A 164 19.74 -19.69 -2.28
CA ILE A 164 18.32 -19.36 -2.13
C ILE A 164 17.73 -19.24 -3.54
N LEU A 165 16.75 -20.05 -3.85
CA LEU A 165 16.19 -20.22 -5.19
C LEU A 165 14.65 -20.23 -5.13
N PRO A 166 13.98 -19.71 -6.21
CA PRO A 166 14.58 -19.14 -7.44
C PRO A 166 15.20 -17.75 -7.19
N LYS A 167 15.80 -17.16 -8.21
CA LYS A 167 16.21 -15.76 -8.25
C LYS A 167 15.20 -14.93 -9.05
N PRO A 168 14.94 -13.68 -8.67
CA PRO A 168 14.03 -12.82 -9.42
C PRO A 168 14.58 -12.51 -10.82
N ILE A 169 13.66 -12.18 -11.75
CA ILE A 169 14.01 -11.72 -13.10
C ILE A 169 14.60 -10.31 -13.04
N GLN A 170 13.98 -9.43 -12.25
CA GLN A 170 14.42 -8.06 -12.09
C GLN A 170 15.83 -7.98 -11.51
N LYS A 171 16.69 -7.09 -12.03
CA LYS A 171 18.08 -6.96 -11.61
C LYS A 171 18.36 -5.53 -11.12
N PRO A 172 19.10 -5.40 -10.02
CA PRO A 172 19.68 -6.46 -9.18
C PRO A 172 18.62 -7.22 -8.36
N HIS A 173 17.44 -6.64 -8.14
CA HIS A 173 16.29 -7.21 -7.45
C HIS A 173 15.03 -6.35 -7.73
N PRO A 174 13.81 -6.82 -7.39
CA PRO A 174 12.59 -6.00 -7.47
C PRO A 174 12.71 -4.68 -6.68
N PRO A 175 12.10 -3.57 -7.14
CA PRO A 175 12.05 -2.34 -6.37
C PRO A 175 11.49 -2.59 -4.97
N MET A 176 12.16 -2.02 -3.96
CA MET A 176 11.80 -2.22 -2.55
C MET A 176 11.14 -0.96 -1.97
N TRP A 177 10.14 -1.18 -1.13
CA TRP A 177 9.35 -0.16 -0.48
C TRP A 177 9.17 -0.44 1.00
N VAL A 178 8.77 0.58 1.76
CA VAL A 178 8.29 0.41 3.14
C VAL A 178 7.00 1.18 3.37
N THR A 179 6.05 0.57 4.07
CA THR A 179 4.81 1.23 4.47
C THR A 179 5.09 2.27 5.55
N VAL A 180 4.68 3.52 5.29
CA VAL A 180 4.95 4.68 6.16
C VAL A 180 3.67 5.07 6.90
N THR A 181 3.42 4.45 8.03
CA THR A 181 2.25 4.73 8.89
C THR A 181 2.58 5.66 10.08
N SER A 182 3.85 5.74 10.46
CA SER A 182 4.31 6.54 11.60
C SER A 182 5.30 7.61 11.15
N PRO A 183 5.28 8.81 11.77
CA PRO A 183 6.28 9.85 11.50
C PRO A 183 7.70 9.34 11.73
N GLY A 184 8.62 9.68 10.82
CA GLY A 184 10.03 9.26 10.84
C GLY A 184 10.31 7.95 10.10
N THR A 185 9.29 7.16 9.74
CA THR A 185 9.50 5.95 8.92
C THR A 185 9.95 6.30 7.51
N GLU A 186 9.56 7.46 6.98
CA GLU A 186 10.06 7.99 5.71
C GLU A 186 11.57 8.24 5.73
N LEU A 187 12.13 8.65 6.87
CA LEU A 187 13.57 8.84 7.00
C LEU A 187 14.30 7.49 7.16
N ASP A 188 13.69 6.54 7.87
CA ASP A 188 14.20 5.16 7.92
C ASP A 188 14.24 4.53 6.51
N ALA A 189 13.23 4.81 5.67
CA ALA A 189 13.19 4.39 4.27
C ALA A 189 14.30 5.06 3.45
N ALA A 190 14.40 6.39 3.54
CA ALA A 190 15.40 7.17 2.81
C ALA A 190 16.83 6.72 3.12
N ASP A 191 17.16 6.50 4.40
CA ASP A 191 18.50 6.04 4.82
C ASP A 191 18.93 4.71 4.17
N ARG A 192 17.96 3.89 3.77
CA ARG A 192 18.18 2.56 3.17
C ARG A 192 17.93 2.51 1.65
N GLY A 193 17.60 3.64 1.03
CA GLY A 193 17.30 3.70 -0.40
C GLY A 193 15.99 3.03 -0.78
N LEU A 194 14.99 3.01 0.11
CA LEU A 194 13.69 2.37 -0.10
C LEU A 194 12.61 3.40 -0.45
N GLY A 195 11.68 3.04 -1.32
CA GLY A 195 10.49 3.85 -1.61
C GLY A 195 9.51 3.91 -0.44
N CYS A 196 8.72 4.99 -0.39
CA CYS A 196 7.67 5.19 0.61
C CYS A 196 6.32 4.74 0.07
N LEU A 197 5.68 3.76 0.75
CA LEU A 197 4.30 3.35 0.46
C LEU A 197 3.33 4.00 1.43
N GLY A 198 2.32 4.67 0.88
CA GLY A 198 1.12 5.16 1.49
C GLY A 198 1.29 5.85 2.81
N VAL A 199 0.86 7.06 2.94
CA VAL A 199 0.99 7.75 4.21
C VAL A 199 -0.36 8.27 4.62
N ALA A 200 -0.81 7.84 5.77
CA ALA A 200 -1.88 8.53 6.47
C ALA A 200 -1.32 9.85 7.00
N ALA A 201 -1.38 10.89 6.19
CA ALA A 201 -0.89 12.19 6.62
C ALA A 201 -1.92 12.95 7.45
N SER A 202 -1.42 13.78 8.33
CA SER A 202 -2.23 14.70 9.12
C SER A 202 -2.64 15.94 8.32
N SER A 203 -1.77 16.47 7.43
CA SER A 203 -2.07 17.63 6.57
C SER A 203 -1.21 17.65 5.32
N PHE A 204 -1.63 18.39 4.25
CA PHE A 204 -0.80 18.58 3.06
C PHE A 204 0.55 19.21 3.39
N GLU A 205 0.59 20.21 4.29
CA GLU A 205 1.85 20.80 4.76
C GLU A 205 2.77 19.76 5.41
N GLU A 206 2.23 18.92 6.27
CA GLU A 206 3.00 17.84 6.91
C GLU A 206 3.48 16.84 5.88
N GLN A 207 2.62 16.48 4.92
CA GLN A 207 2.99 15.57 3.85
C GLN A 207 4.09 16.17 2.96
N GLU A 208 3.94 17.43 2.56
CA GLU A 208 4.95 18.15 1.76
C GLU A 208 6.30 18.20 2.49
N ARG A 209 6.28 18.56 3.79
CA ARG A 209 7.50 18.58 4.61
C ARG A 209 8.17 17.20 4.62
N ARG A 210 7.43 16.14 4.92
CA ARG A 210 7.94 14.76 4.99
C ARG A 210 8.46 14.27 3.65
N THR A 211 7.76 14.55 2.56
CA THR A 211 8.19 14.21 1.20
C THR A 211 9.49 14.93 0.84
N LYS A 212 9.63 16.23 1.13
CA LYS A 212 10.86 16.99 0.91
C LYS A 212 12.04 16.46 1.75
N GLU A 213 11.80 16.16 3.02
CA GLU A 213 12.81 15.59 3.90
C GLU A 213 13.29 14.21 3.41
N TYR A 214 12.35 13.37 2.96
CA TYR A 214 12.67 12.07 2.34
C TYR A 214 13.54 12.23 1.10
N HIS A 215 13.14 13.06 0.13
CA HIS A 215 13.91 13.27 -1.11
C HIS A 215 15.31 13.86 -0.84
N ALA A 216 15.44 14.77 0.13
CA ALA A 216 16.74 15.28 0.51
C ALA A 216 17.62 14.20 1.17
N ARG A 217 17.03 13.36 2.02
CA ARG A 217 17.74 12.34 2.77
C ARG A 217 18.22 11.17 1.90
N ILE A 218 17.38 10.73 0.94
CA ILE A 218 17.72 9.57 0.08
C ILE A 218 18.91 9.86 -0.85
N GLN A 219 19.18 11.12 -1.16
CA GLN A 219 20.34 11.52 -2.00
C GLN A 219 21.69 11.20 -1.35
N VAL A 220 21.73 11.01 -0.03
CA VAL A 220 22.94 10.74 0.76
C VAL A 220 22.83 9.42 1.54
N CYS A 221 21.95 8.51 1.10
CA CYS A 221 21.69 7.25 1.78
C CYS A 221 22.87 6.27 1.70
N ASP A 222 22.86 5.29 2.62
CA ASP A 222 23.65 4.05 2.54
C ASP A 222 22.70 2.91 2.11
N PRO A 223 22.47 2.72 0.79
CA PRO A 223 21.40 1.89 0.30
C PRO A 223 21.65 0.41 0.58
N VAL A 224 20.60 -0.31 0.97
CA VAL A 224 20.66 -1.76 1.20
C VAL A 224 20.65 -2.57 -0.11
N GLY A 225 20.31 -1.93 -1.23
CA GLY A 225 20.25 -2.51 -2.57
C GLY A 225 20.11 -1.41 -3.63
N ALA A 226 19.38 -1.67 -4.72
CA ALA A 226 19.06 -0.64 -5.71
C ALA A 226 18.17 0.43 -5.07
N VAL A 227 18.49 1.69 -5.32
CA VAL A 227 17.71 2.82 -4.78
C VAL A 227 16.35 2.90 -5.47
N ASN A 228 15.30 3.04 -4.68
CA ASN A 228 13.96 3.41 -5.11
C ASN A 228 13.56 4.71 -4.42
N ASP A 229 13.58 5.83 -5.12
CA ASP A 229 13.35 7.16 -4.59
C ASP A 229 11.91 7.65 -4.73
N GLN A 230 10.97 6.74 -4.99
CA GLN A 230 9.57 7.08 -5.20
C GLN A 230 8.79 7.22 -3.88
N VAL A 231 7.86 8.17 -3.87
CA VAL A 231 6.88 8.37 -2.80
C VAL A 231 5.49 8.10 -3.33
N SER A 232 4.73 7.25 -2.65
CA SER A 232 3.33 7.04 -2.96
C SER A 232 2.42 7.43 -1.80
N THR A 233 1.18 7.80 -2.13
CA THR A 233 0.10 8.05 -1.15
C THR A 233 -1.03 7.07 -1.33
N LEU A 234 -1.74 6.77 -0.22
CA LEU A 234 -3.01 6.05 -0.25
C LEU A 234 -4.15 7.05 -0.38
N ASN A 235 -5.11 6.74 -1.23
CA ASN A 235 -6.29 7.56 -1.46
C ASN A 235 -7.52 6.68 -1.71
N PHE A 236 -8.68 7.30 -1.92
CA PHE A 236 -9.90 6.64 -2.33
C PHE A 236 -10.30 7.14 -3.70
N LEU A 237 -10.83 6.27 -4.55
CA LEU A 237 -11.31 6.65 -5.87
C LEU A 237 -12.81 6.33 -5.99
N TYR A 238 -13.59 7.38 -6.21
CA TYR A 238 -14.91 7.26 -6.77
C TYR A 238 -15.18 8.44 -7.72
N CYS A 239 -15.08 8.17 -9.02
CA CYS A 239 -15.28 9.12 -10.10
C CYS A 239 -16.69 8.99 -10.68
N HIS A 240 -17.43 10.08 -10.74
CA HIS A 240 -18.76 10.14 -11.31
C HIS A 240 -18.95 11.44 -12.12
N GLU A 241 -19.76 11.44 -13.17
CA GLU A 241 -20.00 12.64 -13.99
C GLU A 241 -20.62 13.79 -13.18
N ASP A 242 -21.50 13.46 -12.22
CA ASP A 242 -22.13 14.39 -11.30
C ASP A 242 -21.35 14.49 -10.00
N LEU A 243 -20.85 15.68 -9.66
CA LEU A 243 -20.03 15.95 -8.47
C LEU A 243 -20.72 15.55 -7.17
N ARG A 244 -22.04 15.80 -7.04
CA ARG A 244 -22.80 15.44 -5.84
C ARG A 244 -22.80 13.94 -5.62
N THR A 245 -23.16 13.18 -6.64
CA THR A 245 -23.18 11.71 -6.59
C THR A 245 -21.80 11.15 -6.29
N GLY A 246 -20.76 11.69 -6.94
CA GLY A 246 -19.37 11.31 -6.69
C GLY A 246 -18.93 11.58 -5.25
N ALA A 247 -19.28 12.74 -4.71
CA ALA A 247 -18.98 13.11 -3.33
C ALA A 247 -19.73 12.22 -2.32
N GLU A 248 -21.07 12.03 -2.49
CA GLU A 248 -21.88 11.23 -1.56
C GLU A 248 -21.38 9.77 -1.49
N ARG A 249 -21.13 9.13 -2.63
CA ARG A 249 -20.64 7.74 -2.69
C ARG A 249 -19.20 7.62 -2.17
N GLY A 250 -18.32 8.52 -2.57
CA GLY A 250 -16.95 8.54 -2.10
C GLY A 250 -16.86 8.78 -0.59
N MET A 251 -17.66 9.71 -0.04
CA MET A 251 -17.72 9.95 1.40
C MET A 251 -18.33 8.78 2.17
N GLN A 252 -19.29 8.07 1.59
CA GLN A 252 -19.80 6.82 2.18
C GLN A 252 -18.70 5.78 2.30
N MET A 253 -17.89 5.59 1.25
CA MET A 253 -16.75 4.67 1.25
C MET A 253 -15.69 5.07 2.29
N LEU A 254 -15.31 6.34 2.33
CA LEU A 254 -14.36 6.88 3.29
C LEU A 254 -14.84 6.72 4.74
N GLY A 255 -16.11 7.00 5.01
CA GLY A 255 -16.71 6.83 6.33
C GLY A 255 -16.73 5.37 6.76
N ASN A 256 -17.06 4.45 5.86
CA ASN A 256 -17.04 3.01 6.13
C ASN A 256 -15.64 2.51 6.44
N PHE A 257 -14.64 2.92 5.66
CA PHE A 257 -13.24 2.58 5.94
C PHE A 257 -12.78 3.11 7.29
N GLY A 258 -13.21 4.32 7.68
CA GLY A 258 -12.94 4.88 9.01
C GLY A 258 -13.51 4.03 10.15
N LEU A 259 -14.71 3.46 9.96
CA LEU A 259 -15.30 2.51 10.92
C LEU A 259 -14.49 1.22 11.01
N LEU A 260 -14.07 0.65 9.88
CA LEU A 260 -13.23 -0.56 9.85
C LEU A 260 -11.88 -0.32 10.54
N ASN A 261 -11.24 0.83 10.28
CA ASN A 261 -10.01 1.23 10.95
C ASN A 261 -10.18 1.37 12.47
N SER A 262 -11.38 1.72 12.96
CA SER A 262 -11.62 1.84 14.40
C SER A 262 -11.37 0.54 15.15
N HIS A 263 -11.58 -0.61 14.52
CA HIS A 263 -11.24 -1.91 15.09
C HIS A 263 -9.74 -2.07 15.33
N LEU A 264 -8.90 -1.54 14.45
CA LEU A 264 -7.45 -1.50 14.65
C LEU A 264 -7.06 -0.65 15.85
N LEU A 265 -7.79 0.43 16.10
CA LEU A 265 -7.49 1.40 17.14
C LEU A 265 -7.95 0.92 18.52
N PHE A 266 -9.05 0.21 18.63
CA PHE A 266 -9.55 -0.32 19.90
C PHE A 266 -8.64 -1.41 20.50
N THR A 267 -7.84 -2.09 19.70
CA THR A 267 -6.88 -3.08 20.20
C THR A 267 -5.68 -2.47 20.92
N ARG A 268 -5.55 -1.13 20.94
CA ARG A 268 -4.42 -0.40 21.54
C ARG A 268 -4.35 -0.47 23.05
N GLU A 269 -5.49 -0.55 23.71
CA GLU A 269 -5.53 -0.62 25.17
C GLU A 269 -4.78 -1.84 25.71
N VAL A 270 -4.55 -2.84 24.88
CA VAL A 270 -3.83 -4.08 25.21
C VAL A 270 -2.39 -4.14 24.70
N TYR A 271 -1.88 -3.07 24.04
CA TYR A 271 -0.47 -3.05 23.64
C TYR A 271 0.47 -3.10 24.86
N PRO A 272 1.32 -4.12 24.98
CA PRO A 272 2.22 -4.30 26.14
C PRO A 272 3.45 -3.36 26.06
N THR A 273 3.56 -2.48 25.06
CA THR A 273 4.74 -1.68 24.77
C THR A 273 4.38 -0.26 24.33
N ARG A 274 5.35 0.66 24.46
CA ARG A 274 5.24 2.03 23.93
C ARG A 274 5.68 2.17 22.47
N ALA A 275 6.18 1.11 21.85
CA ALA A 275 6.69 1.14 20.47
C ALA A 275 5.65 1.66 19.45
N TYR A 276 4.37 1.48 19.73
CA TYR A 276 3.25 1.91 18.87
C TYR A 276 2.40 3.03 19.47
N ALA A 277 2.88 3.73 20.49
CA ALA A 277 2.13 4.80 21.17
C ALA A 277 1.69 5.94 20.22
N THR A 278 2.42 6.16 19.12
CA THR A 278 2.11 7.19 18.12
C THR A 278 0.92 6.87 17.22
N LEU A 279 0.52 5.62 17.08
CA LEU A 279 -0.70 5.24 16.34
C LEU A 279 -1.97 5.86 16.97
N GLY A 280 -1.86 6.38 18.23
CA GLY A 280 -2.86 7.14 18.98
C GLY A 280 -3.41 8.39 18.33
N ASN A 281 -2.63 8.95 17.47
CA ASN A 281 -2.97 10.21 16.83
C ASN A 281 -3.76 10.05 15.52
N LEU A 282 -4.00 8.80 15.08
CA LEU A 282 -4.85 8.48 13.94
C LEU A 282 -6.34 8.37 14.30
N ALA A 283 -6.73 8.79 15.52
CA ALA A 283 -8.12 8.73 15.96
C ALA A 283 -9.05 9.45 14.98
N PRO A 284 -10.15 8.81 14.54
CA PRO A 284 -11.17 9.48 13.75
C PRO A 284 -11.72 10.67 14.52
N GLY A 285 -11.76 11.85 13.92
CA GLY A 285 -12.45 13.01 14.52
C GLY A 285 -11.65 14.29 14.62
N LYS A 286 -10.36 14.31 14.34
CA LYS A 286 -9.67 15.58 14.04
C LYS A 286 -9.60 15.74 12.51
N GLY A 287 -10.78 15.83 11.90
CA GLY A 287 -10.90 16.21 10.50
C GLY A 287 -10.24 17.55 10.29
N ARG A 288 -9.44 17.66 9.25
CA ARG A 288 -8.90 18.91 8.74
C ARG A 288 -10.01 19.92 8.52
N LYS A 289 -9.75 21.16 8.85
CA LYS A 289 -10.49 22.28 8.27
C LYS A 289 -9.93 22.49 6.87
N SER A 290 -10.76 22.25 5.84
CA SER A 290 -10.44 22.59 4.45
C SER A 290 -10.07 24.07 4.38
N GLU A 291 -8.97 24.39 3.70
CA GLU A 291 -8.76 25.76 3.24
C GLU A 291 -9.77 26.00 2.11
N LYS A 292 -10.55 27.06 2.23
CA LYS A 292 -11.66 27.38 1.32
C LYS A 292 -11.16 27.55 -0.12
N GLY A 293 -11.71 26.83 -1.06
CA GLY A 293 -11.54 27.13 -2.48
C GLY A 293 -11.60 25.93 -3.47
N SER A 294 -11.74 24.68 -3.01
CA SER A 294 -11.87 23.54 -3.93
C SER A 294 -13.34 23.35 -4.39
N PRO A 295 -13.58 22.82 -5.60
CA PRO A 295 -14.95 22.50 -6.06
C PRO A 295 -15.72 21.57 -5.11
N GLY A 296 -14.99 20.72 -4.36
CA GLY A 296 -15.54 19.78 -3.38
C GLY A 296 -15.95 20.37 -2.03
N ASP A 297 -15.54 21.61 -1.69
CA ASP A 297 -15.77 22.23 -0.38
C ASP A 297 -17.24 22.27 0.00
N SER A 298 -18.14 22.49 -0.95
CA SER A 298 -19.58 22.52 -0.74
C SER A 298 -20.19 21.17 -0.36
N PHE A 299 -19.45 20.07 -0.58
CA PHE A 299 -19.84 18.69 -0.29
C PHE A 299 -19.02 18.06 0.86
N GLY A 300 -18.11 18.83 1.48
CA GLY A 300 -17.29 18.38 2.59
C GLY A 300 -16.24 17.32 2.18
N ILE A 301 -15.82 17.29 0.94
CA ILE A 301 -14.73 16.42 0.48
C ILE A 301 -13.44 16.89 1.16
N PRO A 302 -12.71 16.01 1.86
CA PRO A 302 -11.42 16.38 2.44
C PRO A 302 -10.40 16.71 1.35
N ASP A 303 -9.48 17.64 1.63
CA ASP A 303 -8.42 18.04 0.71
C ASP A 303 -7.65 16.83 0.18
N GLY A 304 -7.34 16.84 -1.11
CA GLY A 304 -6.61 15.78 -1.79
C GLY A 304 -7.34 14.45 -1.95
N MET A 305 -8.62 14.33 -1.55
CA MET A 305 -9.38 13.11 -1.80
C MET A 305 -9.82 13.01 -3.25
N CYS A 306 -9.55 11.86 -3.87
CA CYS A 306 -9.85 11.60 -5.28
C CYS A 306 -11.27 11.03 -5.45
N ILE A 307 -12.27 11.74 -4.89
CA ILE A 307 -13.69 11.43 -4.99
C ILE A 307 -14.44 12.64 -5.55
N GLY A 308 -15.47 12.40 -6.35
CA GLY A 308 -16.25 13.48 -6.98
C GLY A 308 -16.35 13.37 -8.49
N ASP A 309 -16.37 14.51 -9.18
CA ASP A 309 -16.31 14.55 -10.65
C ASP A 309 -14.84 14.56 -11.16
N PRO A 310 -14.61 14.35 -12.46
CA PRO A 310 -13.26 14.36 -13.02
C PRO A 310 -12.45 15.63 -12.71
N ARG A 311 -13.09 16.82 -12.66
CA ARG A 311 -12.38 18.07 -12.37
C ARG A 311 -11.90 18.15 -10.95
N GLN A 312 -12.73 17.73 -9.99
CA GLN A 312 -12.36 17.65 -8.57
C GLN A 312 -11.17 16.68 -8.38
N ILE A 313 -11.24 15.50 -9.01
CA ILE A 313 -10.19 14.49 -8.90
C ILE A 313 -8.88 14.96 -9.53
N ILE A 314 -8.93 15.60 -10.71
CA ILE A 314 -7.73 16.19 -11.34
C ILE A 314 -7.10 17.24 -10.42
N SER A 315 -7.91 18.09 -9.79
CA SER A 315 -7.40 19.10 -8.84
C SER A 315 -6.70 18.43 -7.67
N ALA A 316 -7.31 17.42 -7.04
CA ALA A 316 -6.73 16.68 -5.93
C ALA A 316 -5.40 15.98 -6.30
N ILE A 317 -5.32 15.35 -7.47
CA ILE A 317 -4.09 14.68 -7.92
C ILE A 317 -2.98 15.70 -8.20
N LYS A 318 -3.29 16.86 -8.78
CA LYS A 318 -2.30 17.93 -8.98
C LYS A 318 -1.73 18.47 -7.67
N GLU A 319 -2.52 18.51 -6.61
CA GLU A 319 -2.02 18.88 -5.28
C GLU A 319 -0.99 17.82 -4.79
N TRP A 320 -1.27 16.53 -4.94
CA TRP A 320 -0.31 15.47 -4.61
C TRP A 320 0.97 15.56 -5.45
N GLU A 321 0.84 15.79 -6.75
CA GLU A 321 1.99 15.98 -7.65
C GLU A 321 2.83 17.18 -7.23
N SER A 322 2.20 18.30 -6.85
CA SER A 322 2.89 19.54 -6.46
C SER A 322 3.78 19.41 -5.22
N ILE A 323 3.49 18.47 -4.34
CA ILE A 323 4.27 18.20 -3.13
C ILE A 323 5.28 17.05 -3.28
N GLY A 324 5.48 16.56 -4.52
CA GLY A 324 6.50 15.55 -4.84
C GLY A 324 6.08 14.11 -4.63
N VAL A 325 4.79 13.81 -4.62
CA VAL A 325 4.26 12.44 -4.65
C VAL A 325 4.35 11.91 -6.08
N ASP A 326 4.92 10.71 -6.25
CA ASP A 326 5.14 10.07 -7.55
C ASP A 326 3.98 9.17 -7.97
N GLN A 327 3.26 8.61 -6.99
CA GLN A 327 2.19 7.64 -7.22
C GLN A 327 1.02 7.83 -6.26
N VAL A 328 -0.21 7.79 -6.77
CA VAL A 328 -1.45 7.73 -5.97
C VAL A 328 -2.03 6.33 -6.08
N ASN A 329 -2.21 5.66 -4.94
CA ASN A 329 -2.78 4.32 -4.85
C ASN A 329 -4.22 4.41 -4.34
N PHE A 330 -5.16 3.86 -5.07
CA PHE A 330 -6.58 4.01 -4.81
C PHE A 330 -7.19 2.76 -4.17
N MET A 331 -7.82 2.95 -3.03
CA MET A 331 -8.80 2.01 -2.51
C MET A 331 -10.15 2.24 -3.22
N LEU A 332 -10.73 1.19 -3.76
CA LEU A 332 -11.89 1.28 -4.66
C LEU A 332 -13.22 0.99 -3.97
N ASN A 333 -13.27 0.03 -3.05
CA ASN A 333 -14.52 -0.41 -2.43
C ASN A 333 -14.26 -1.12 -1.09
N ALA A 334 -14.05 -0.36 -0.01
CA ALA A 334 -13.84 -0.95 1.31
C ALA A 334 -15.12 -1.63 1.81
N ALA A 335 -15.03 -2.95 2.10
CA ALA A 335 -16.11 -3.81 2.57
C ALA A 335 -17.34 -3.90 1.64
N GLU A 336 -17.10 -3.84 0.33
CA GLU A 336 -18.14 -4.08 -0.70
C GLU A 336 -19.42 -3.24 -0.52
N ILE A 337 -19.29 -1.99 -0.05
CA ILE A 337 -20.44 -1.12 0.20
C ILE A 337 -21.04 -0.54 -1.07
N LEU A 338 -20.29 -0.53 -2.17
CA LEU A 338 -20.75 -0.09 -3.49
C LEU A 338 -20.97 -1.31 -4.39
N PRO A 339 -22.01 -1.29 -5.24
CA PRO A 339 -22.17 -2.31 -6.26
C PRO A 339 -20.94 -2.36 -7.19
N GLN A 340 -20.48 -3.57 -7.53
CA GLN A 340 -19.30 -3.78 -8.38
C GLN A 340 -19.37 -2.99 -9.70
N GLU A 341 -20.54 -2.96 -10.35
CA GLU A 341 -20.76 -2.21 -11.59
C GLU A 341 -20.46 -0.71 -11.46
N GLN A 342 -20.76 -0.11 -10.30
CA GLN A 342 -20.45 1.31 -10.03
C GLN A 342 -18.96 1.53 -9.86
N VAL A 343 -18.25 0.61 -9.21
CA VAL A 343 -16.79 0.64 -9.07
C VAL A 343 -16.11 0.56 -10.43
N LEU A 344 -16.53 -0.38 -11.27
CA LEU A 344 -16.01 -0.53 -12.63
C LEU A 344 -16.33 0.68 -13.53
N ALA A 345 -17.51 1.27 -13.39
CA ALA A 345 -17.88 2.49 -14.11
C ALA A 345 -17.00 3.68 -13.67
N SER A 346 -16.75 3.81 -12.37
CA SER A 346 -15.84 4.82 -11.82
C SER A 346 -14.40 4.69 -12.38
N LEU A 347 -13.86 3.47 -12.45
CA LEU A 347 -12.56 3.23 -13.05
C LEU A 347 -12.50 3.64 -14.54
N ARG A 348 -13.53 3.29 -15.32
CA ARG A 348 -13.61 3.67 -16.73
C ARG A 348 -13.68 5.17 -16.92
N LEU A 349 -14.51 5.87 -16.14
CA LEU A 349 -14.63 7.31 -16.21
C LEU A 349 -13.31 8.01 -15.81
N PHE A 350 -12.66 7.53 -14.76
CA PHE A 350 -11.34 8.01 -14.36
C PHE A 350 -10.32 7.87 -15.49
N ALA A 351 -10.27 6.70 -16.12
CA ALA A 351 -9.35 6.46 -17.23
C ALA A 351 -9.63 7.33 -18.45
N GLN A 352 -10.91 7.57 -18.75
CA GLN A 352 -11.31 8.39 -19.89
C GLN A 352 -11.07 9.89 -19.67
N GLU A 353 -11.41 10.42 -18.49
CA GLU A 353 -11.48 11.85 -18.24
C GLU A 353 -10.33 12.39 -17.38
N VAL A 354 -9.71 11.56 -16.54
CA VAL A 354 -8.68 12.01 -15.59
C VAL A 354 -7.28 11.63 -16.06
N LEU A 355 -7.03 10.37 -16.45
CA LEU A 355 -5.69 9.92 -16.88
C LEU A 355 -5.06 10.78 -17.99
N PRO A 356 -5.78 11.30 -19.00
CA PRO A 356 -5.19 12.14 -20.03
C PRO A 356 -4.58 13.45 -19.53
N SER A 357 -4.98 13.91 -18.33
CA SER A 357 -4.43 15.12 -17.70
C SER A 357 -3.04 14.89 -17.08
N PHE A 358 -2.58 13.64 -17.01
CA PHE A 358 -1.28 13.23 -16.44
C PHE A 358 -0.50 12.38 -17.45
N PRO A 359 0.07 13.03 -18.49
CA PRO A 359 0.81 12.32 -19.53
C PRO A 359 1.99 11.58 -18.93
N ARG A 360 2.19 10.36 -19.37
CA ARG A 360 3.36 9.54 -18.99
C ARG A 360 4.53 9.97 -19.84
N GLU A 361 5.70 10.10 -19.23
CA GLU A 361 6.94 10.11 -19.99
C GLU A 361 7.03 8.79 -20.75
N GLN A 362 7.14 8.87 -22.07
CA GLN A 362 7.39 7.66 -22.87
C GLN A 362 8.75 7.14 -22.42
N ALA A 363 8.76 5.92 -21.86
CA ALA A 363 10.00 5.23 -21.60
C ALA A 363 10.73 5.08 -22.94
N GLY A 364 11.84 5.81 -23.10
CA GLY A 364 12.72 5.78 -24.25
C GLY A 364 13.46 4.44 -24.38
#